data_f0c10f5bb336907662361f418211ca78
#
_entry.id   f0c10f5bb336907662361f418211ca78
#
_cell.length_a   1.000
_cell.length_b   1.000
_cell.length_c   1.000
_cell.angle_alpha   90.00
_cell.angle_beta   90.00
_cell.angle_gamma   90.00
#
_symmetry.space_group_name_H-M   'P 1'
#
loop_
_entity.id
_entity.type
_entity.pdbx_description
1 polymer ?
#
loop_
_entity_poly.entity_id
_entity_poly.type
_entity_poly.pdbx_seq_one_letter_code
_entity_poly.pdbx_strand_id
1 'polypeptide(L)'
;MIRSMTAYARREIKGSWGSATWEMRSVNQRYLETYFRMPEQFRSLEPVVRERIRTRLTRGKVECNLRFEPDASAQGELILNEKLAKQLVNAANWVKMQSDEGEINPVDILRWPGVMAAGEQDLDAIAAEILAALDGTLDDFIVARETEGQALKAMIEQRLEGVSAEVAKVRAHMPEVLQWQRERLVAKLEEAEVQLENTRLEQELVLMAQRIDVAEELDRLEAHVKETYNILKKKEAVGRRLDFMMQEFNRESNTLASKSINAEVTNSAIELKVLIEQMREQIQNIE
;
A
#
# COMPACT_ATOMS: atom_id res chain seq x y z
N MET A 1 9.16 -9.27 8.65
CA MET A 1 8.74 -7.93 9.12
C MET A 1 7.49 -7.55 8.38
N ILE A 2 6.55 -6.86 9.03
CA ILE A 2 5.36 -6.33 8.38
C ILE A 2 5.78 -5.18 7.47
N ARG A 3 5.28 -5.19 6.23
CA ARG A 3 5.54 -4.17 5.23
C ARG A 3 4.22 -3.53 4.80
N SER A 4 4.25 -2.21 4.59
CA SER A 4 3.14 -1.52 3.93
C SER A 4 3.19 -1.75 2.42
N MET A 5 2.03 -1.78 1.78
CA MET A 5 1.93 -1.75 0.32
C MET A 5 2.07 -0.34 -0.25
N THR A 6 1.97 0.71 0.57
CA THR A 6 2.23 2.10 0.19
C THR A 6 3.68 2.46 0.48
N ALA A 7 4.33 3.13 -0.46
CA ALA A 7 5.67 3.70 -0.26
C ALA A 7 6.01 4.68 -1.37
N TYR A 8 7.02 5.48 -1.10
CA TYR A 8 7.65 6.37 -2.04
C TYR A 8 9.17 6.34 -1.83
N ALA A 9 9.92 6.27 -2.93
CA ALA A 9 11.37 6.48 -2.92
C ALA A 9 11.79 7.27 -4.16
N ARG A 10 12.80 8.12 -4.01
CA ARG A 10 13.40 8.89 -5.09
C ARG A 10 14.91 8.90 -4.90
N ARG A 11 15.62 8.65 -5.99
CA ARG A 11 17.08 8.76 -6.02
C ARG A 11 17.53 9.44 -7.30
N GLU A 12 18.36 10.44 -7.16
CA GLU A 12 19.02 11.15 -8.25
C GLU A 12 20.49 10.73 -8.30
N ILE A 13 20.97 10.48 -9.50
CA ILE A 13 22.41 10.30 -9.77
C ILE A 13 22.85 11.32 -10.81
N LYS A 14 24.10 11.75 -10.70
CA LYS A 14 24.73 12.70 -11.61
C LYS A 14 26.06 12.12 -12.09
N GLY A 15 26.31 12.24 -13.37
CA GLY A 15 27.55 11.85 -14.02
C GLY A 15 28.00 12.90 -15.02
N SER A 16 29.09 12.64 -15.68
CA SER A 16 29.56 13.48 -16.79
C SER A 16 28.58 13.54 -17.96
N TRP A 17 27.61 12.62 -18.01
CA TRP A 17 26.59 12.49 -19.03
C TRP A 17 25.31 13.32 -18.74
N GLY A 18 25.18 13.85 -17.53
CA GLY A 18 23.99 14.57 -17.05
C GLY A 18 23.45 14.03 -15.74
N SER A 19 22.13 14.00 -15.59
CA SER A 19 21.47 13.45 -14.41
C SER A 19 20.37 12.44 -14.78
N ALA A 20 20.20 11.47 -13.90
CA ALA A 20 19.09 10.53 -13.97
C ALA A 20 18.42 10.43 -12.62
N THR A 21 17.09 10.42 -12.61
CA THR A 21 16.27 10.33 -11.39
C THR A 21 15.32 9.15 -11.49
N TRP A 22 15.46 8.21 -10.57
CA TRP A 22 14.44 7.19 -10.30
C TRP A 22 13.42 7.71 -9.31
N GLU A 23 12.17 7.51 -9.62
CA GLU A 23 11.05 7.76 -8.72
C GLU A 23 10.15 6.54 -8.71
N MET A 24 9.97 5.95 -7.52
CA MET A 24 9.14 4.77 -7.31
C MET A 24 8.01 5.10 -6.34
N ARG A 25 6.81 4.70 -6.69
CA ARG A 25 5.63 4.83 -5.85
C ARG A 25 4.82 3.54 -5.88
N SER A 26 4.28 3.13 -4.74
CA SER A 26 3.30 2.05 -4.70
C SER A 26 2.04 2.42 -3.96
N VAL A 27 0.96 1.73 -4.33
CA VAL A 27 -0.33 1.78 -3.66
C VAL A 27 -0.85 0.36 -3.47
N ASN A 28 -1.84 0.21 -2.58
CA ASN A 28 -2.46 -1.08 -2.33
C ASN A 28 -3.02 -1.69 -3.61
N GLN A 29 -2.63 -2.93 -3.89
CA GLN A 29 -3.18 -3.76 -4.96
C GLN A 29 -3.03 -5.24 -4.59
N ARG A 30 -4.02 -6.04 -5.00
CA ARG A 30 -4.07 -7.48 -4.66
C ARG A 30 -2.90 -8.27 -5.23
N TYR A 31 -2.45 -7.92 -6.43
CA TYR A 31 -1.33 -8.53 -7.14
C TYR A 31 -0.24 -7.51 -7.38
N LEU A 32 0.98 -7.97 -7.68
CA LEU A 32 2.04 -7.08 -8.10
C LEU A 32 1.78 -6.64 -9.54
N GLU A 33 1.50 -5.35 -9.73
CA GLU A 33 1.40 -4.71 -11.03
C GLU A 33 2.47 -3.63 -11.14
N THR A 34 3.20 -3.63 -12.26
CA THR A 34 4.31 -2.68 -12.47
C THR A 34 4.06 -1.83 -13.71
N TYR A 35 4.16 -0.52 -13.54
CA TYR A 35 4.03 0.46 -14.60
C TYR A 35 5.33 1.24 -14.73
N PHE A 36 5.82 1.41 -15.96
CA PHE A 36 7.08 2.07 -16.25
C PHE A 36 6.88 3.30 -17.12
N ARG A 37 7.57 4.38 -16.76
CA ARG A 37 7.78 5.54 -17.62
C ARG A 37 9.26 5.78 -17.74
N MET A 38 9.79 5.61 -18.95
CA MET A 38 11.21 5.74 -19.20
C MET A 38 11.44 6.45 -20.55
N PRO A 39 12.54 7.22 -20.69
CA PRO A 39 12.94 7.77 -21.98
C PRO A 39 13.16 6.65 -23.00
N GLU A 40 12.86 6.93 -24.29
CA GLU A 40 12.91 5.93 -25.36
C GLU A 40 14.29 5.24 -25.47
N GLN A 41 15.36 6.00 -25.26
CA GLN A 41 16.75 5.50 -25.32
C GLN A 41 17.08 4.45 -24.26
N PHE A 42 16.33 4.37 -23.16
CA PHE A 42 16.49 3.39 -22.07
C PHE A 42 15.35 2.37 -22.00
N ARG A 43 14.47 2.34 -22.98
CA ARG A 43 13.31 1.44 -22.99
C ARG A 43 13.69 -0.04 -23.01
N SER A 44 14.85 -0.34 -23.58
CA SER A 44 15.44 -1.68 -23.56
C SER A 44 15.73 -2.22 -22.15
N LEU A 45 15.81 -1.35 -21.14
CA LEU A 45 16.05 -1.74 -19.74
C LEU A 45 14.76 -2.23 -19.03
N GLU A 46 13.57 -1.98 -19.59
CA GLU A 46 12.31 -2.31 -18.93
C GLU A 46 12.21 -3.76 -18.46
N PRO A 47 12.60 -4.79 -19.24
CA PRO A 47 12.54 -6.18 -18.78
C PRO A 47 13.41 -6.43 -17.55
N VAL A 48 14.62 -5.84 -17.51
CA VAL A 48 15.58 -5.97 -16.40
C VAL A 48 15.03 -5.27 -15.15
N VAL A 49 14.49 -4.06 -15.31
CA VAL A 49 13.87 -3.28 -14.22
C VAL A 49 12.69 -4.06 -13.64
N ARG A 50 11.83 -4.62 -14.48
CA ARG A 50 10.68 -5.43 -14.09
C ARG A 50 11.10 -6.65 -13.27
N GLU A 51 12.14 -7.35 -13.69
CA GLU A 51 12.64 -8.53 -12.98
C GLU A 51 13.22 -8.15 -11.61
N ARG A 52 14.00 -7.08 -11.51
CA ARG A 52 14.53 -6.59 -10.22
C ARG A 52 13.44 -6.21 -9.24
N ILE A 53 12.34 -5.62 -9.72
CA ILE A 53 11.16 -5.32 -8.88
C ILE A 53 10.47 -6.61 -8.42
N ARG A 54 10.26 -7.58 -9.34
CA ARG A 54 9.58 -8.84 -9.03
C ARG A 54 10.31 -9.72 -8.02
N THR A 55 11.64 -9.67 -7.99
CA THR A 55 12.43 -10.44 -7.04
C THR A 55 12.36 -9.86 -5.61
N ARG A 56 11.97 -8.60 -5.45
CA ARG A 56 11.98 -7.88 -4.17
C ARG A 56 10.59 -7.57 -3.60
N LEU A 57 9.56 -7.52 -4.46
CA LEU A 57 8.20 -7.15 -4.10
C LEU A 57 7.22 -8.24 -4.55
N THR A 58 6.22 -8.53 -3.73
CA THR A 58 5.22 -9.59 -3.99
C THR A 58 3.82 -9.04 -4.28
N ARG A 59 3.50 -7.81 -3.80
CA ARG A 59 2.18 -7.19 -3.93
C ARG A 59 2.29 -5.67 -4.07
N GLY A 60 1.21 -5.10 -4.61
CA GLY A 60 1.04 -3.66 -4.78
C GLY A 60 1.13 -3.23 -6.24
N LYS A 61 0.50 -2.10 -6.55
CA LYS A 61 0.68 -1.41 -7.83
C LYS A 61 1.88 -0.50 -7.70
N VAL A 62 2.96 -0.81 -8.44
CA VAL A 62 4.23 -0.07 -8.42
C VAL A 62 4.36 0.76 -9.69
N GLU A 63 4.46 2.06 -9.55
CA GLU A 63 4.81 2.99 -10.61
C GLU A 63 6.30 3.34 -10.49
N CYS A 64 7.07 3.11 -11.56
CA CYS A 64 8.50 3.31 -11.61
C CYS A 64 8.82 4.25 -12.77
N ASN A 65 9.29 5.45 -12.47
CA ASN A 65 9.57 6.51 -13.42
C ASN A 65 11.08 6.78 -13.45
N LEU A 66 11.65 6.76 -14.64
CA LEU A 66 13.02 7.24 -14.91
C LEU A 66 12.92 8.57 -15.64
N ARG A 67 13.55 9.61 -15.09
CA ARG A 67 13.81 10.87 -15.78
C ARG A 67 15.29 10.92 -16.10
N PHE A 68 15.63 11.36 -17.29
CA PHE A 68 17.00 11.54 -17.74
C PHE A 68 17.14 12.95 -18.34
N GLU A 69 18.08 13.68 -17.84
CA GLU A 69 18.42 15.03 -18.31
C GLU A 69 19.89 15.04 -18.74
N PRO A 70 20.16 15.03 -20.06
CA PRO A 70 21.53 15.07 -20.54
C PRO A 70 22.17 16.44 -20.21
N ASP A 71 23.43 16.42 -19.83
CA ASP A 71 24.18 17.66 -19.70
C ASP A 71 24.46 18.25 -21.08
N ALA A 72 24.05 19.49 -21.29
CA ALA A 72 24.30 20.18 -22.56
C ALA A 72 25.80 20.37 -22.84
N SER A 73 26.63 20.43 -21.80
CA SER A 73 28.11 20.52 -21.93
C SER A 73 28.80 19.16 -22.17
N ALA A 74 28.10 18.05 -21.84
CA ALA A 74 28.53 16.67 -22.07
C ALA A 74 28.23 16.17 -23.48
N GLN A 75 27.54 16.96 -24.29
CA GLN A 75 27.44 16.71 -25.72
C GLN A 75 28.86 16.85 -26.29
N GLY A 76 29.50 15.70 -26.57
CA GLY A 76 30.86 15.66 -27.10
C GLY A 76 31.08 16.59 -28.30
N GLU A 77 32.29 16.69 -28.76
CA GLU A 77 32.63 17.51 -29.92
C GLU A 77 31.61 17.29 -31.04
N LEU A 78 31.07 18.40 -31.58
CA LEU A 78 30.16 18.34 -32.69
C LEU A 78 30.84 17.65 -33.87
N ILE A 79 30.32 16.52 -34.28
CA ILE A 79 30.80 15.73 -35.38
C ILE A 79 30.17 16.26 -36.65
N LEU A 80 31.03 16.78 -37.55
CA LEU A 80 30.60 17.23 -38.87
C LEU A 80 30.65 16.07 -39.86
N ASN A 81 29.52 15.76 -40.50
CA ASN A 81 29.49 14.87 -41.66
C ASN A 81 29.96 15.63 -42.90
N GLU A 82 31.26 15.72 -43.10
CA GLU A 82 31.88 16.47 -44.19
C GLU A 82 31.37 16.00 -45.58
N LYS A 83 31.15 14.68 -45.73
CA LYS A 83 30.67 14.12 -46.99
C LYS A 83 29.28 14.66 -47.38
N LEU A 84 28.36 14.66 -46.42
CA LEU A 84 26.99 15.17 -46.60
C LEU A 84 27.03 16.72 -46.79
N ALA A 85 27.83 17.43 -46.00
CA ALA A 85 28.00 18.88 -46.11
C ALA A 85 28.50 19.25 -47.50
N LYS A 86 29.52 18.58 -48.04
CA LYS A 86 30.02 18.80 -49.42
C LYS A 86 28.93 18.51 -50.46
N GLN A 87 28.15 17.47 -50.31
CA GLN A 87 27.04 17.16 -51.22
C GLN A 87 25.98 18.28 -51.25
N LEU A 88 25.63 18.78 -50.06
CA LEU A 88 24.66 19.90 -49.97
C LEU A 88 25.19 21.20 -50.57
N VAL A 89 26.47 21.53 -50.31
CA VAL A 89 27.10 22.70 -50.95
C VAL A 89 27.08 22.57 -52.46
N ASN A 90 27.42 21.42 -53.03
CA ASN A 90 27.41 21.19 -54.48
C ASN A 90 25.95 21.28 -55.06
N ALA A 91 24.96 20.70 -54.35
CA ALA A 91 23.58 20.78 -54.75
C ALA A 91 23.06 22.24 -54.71
N ALA A 92 23.39 22.98 -53.62
CA ALA A 92 23.00 24.39 -53.50
C ALA A 92 23.67 25.26 -54.57
N ASN A 93 24.94 25.03 -54.90
CA ASN A 93 25.60 25.74 -56.01
C ASN A 93 24.94 25.42 -57.36
N TRP A 94 24.58 24.16 -57.60
CA TRP A 94 23.89 23.80 -58.85
C TRP A 94 22.53 24.53 -58.98
N VAL A 95 21.70 24.55 -57.86
CA VAL A 95 20.44 25.30 -57.84
C VAL A 95 20.66 26.80 -58.09
N LYS A 96 21.68 27.40 -57.44
CA LYS A 96 22.03 28.79 -57.64
C LYS A 96 22.37 29.10 -59.12
N MET A 97 23.08 28.20 -59.78
CA MET A 97 23.43 28.35 -61.20
C MET A 97 22.17 28.26 -62.12
N GLN A 98 21.12 27.57 -61.72
CA GLN A 98 19.87 27.43 -62.48
C GLN A 98 18.91 28.60 -62.26
N SER A 99 18.91 29.18 -61.06
CA SER A 99 17.97 30.26 -60.67
C SER A 99 18.52 31.65 -60.86
N ASP A 100 19.86 31.78 -61.05
CA ASP A 100 20.60 33.04 -61.12
C ASP A 100 20.42 33.94 -59.87
N GLU A 101 19.78 33.43 -58.85
CA GLU A 101 19.47 34.13 -57.59
C GLU A 101 19.77 33.23 -56.38
N GLY A 102 19.97 33.88 -55.20
CA GLY A 102 20.12 33.21 -53.90
C GLY A 102 21.55 33.21 -53.37
N GLU A 103 21.68 33.19 -52.05
CA GLU A 103 22.94 33.04 -51.34
C GLU A 103 22.92 31.72 -50.57
N ILE A 104 24.08 31.08 -50.52
CA ILE A 104 24.27 29.85 -49.70
C ILE A 104 24.69 30.28 -48.31
N ASN A 105 23.80 30.08 -47.34
CA ASN A 105 24.11 30.31 -45.93
C ASN A 105 24.77 29.06 -45.33
N PRO A 106 26.01 29.11 -44.85
CA PRO A 106 26.70 27.98 -44.25
C PRO A 106 25.94 27.40 -43.03
N VAL A 107 25.26 28.25 -42.26
CA VAL A 107 24.49 27.84 -41.08
C VAL A 107 23.29 26.95 -41.44
N ASP A 108 22.65 27.23 -42.62
CA ASP A 108 21.53 26.39 -43.07
C ASP A 108 22.02 25.01 -43.52
N ILE A 109 23.20 24.90 -44.07
CA ILE A 109 23.86 23.62 -44.38
C ILE A 109 24.17 22.86 -43.12
N LEU A 110 24.71 23.52 -42.09
CA LEU A 110 25.01 22.90 -40.79
C LEU A 110 23.75 22.43 -40.05
N ARG A 111 22.61 23.11 -40.23
CA ARG A 111 21.31 22.74 -39.65
C ARG A 111 20.64 21.59 -40.38
N TRP A 112 21.12 21.21 -41.56
CA TRP A 112 20.51 20.12 -42.32
C TRP A 112 20.64 18.79 -41.56
N PRO A 113 19.54 18.01 -41.48
CA PRO A 113 19.54 16.74 -40.74
C PRO A 113 20.68 15.81 -41.17
N GLY A 114 21.50 15.36 -40.21
CA GLY A 114 22.62 14.47 -40.45
C GLY A 114 23.93 15.16 -40.86
N VAL A 115 24.00 16.48 -40.98
CA VAL A 115 25.25 17.25 -41.25
C VAL A 115 26.01 17.47 -39.95
N MET A 116 25.34 17.86 -38.86
CA MET A 116 25.94 17.95 -37.54
C MET A 116 25.27 16.93 -36.62
N ALA A 117 26.06 16.14 -35.94
CA ALA A 117 25.65 15.24 -34.90
C ALA A 117 26.42 15.56 -33.61
N ALA A 118 25.79 15.44 -32.49
CA ALA A 118 26.47 15.35 -31.20
C ALA A 118 27.22 14.03 -31.13
N GLY A 119 28.41 14.00 -30.51
CA GLY A 119 29.13 12.75 -30.29
C GLY A 119 28.23 11.72 -29.58
N GLU A 120 28.32 10.46 -29.98
CA GLU A 120 27.54 9.39 -29.36
C GLU A 120 27.98 9.22 -27.90
N GLN A 121 27.07 9.35 -26.97
CA GLN A 121 27.28 8.98 -25.60
C GLN A 121 27.25 7.44 -25.49
N ASP A 122 28.10 6.87 -24.65
CA ASP A 122 28.08 5.44 -24.31
C ASP A 122 26.81 5.14 -23.46
N LEU A 123 25.71 4.88 -24.15
CA LEU A 123 24.45 4.58 -23.51
C LEU A 123 24.49 3.29 -22.67
N ASP A 124 25.39 2.36 -22.98
CA ASP A 124 25.51 1.10 -22.23
C ASP A 124 26.18 1.35 -20.88
N ALA A 125 27.22 2.17 -20.83
CA ALA A 125 27.84 2.59 -19.57
C ALA A 125 26.86 3.37 -18.69
N ILE A 126 26.14 4.32 -19.28
CA ILE A 126 25.10 5.11 -18.58
C ILE A 126 23.99 4.18 -18.06
N ALA A 127 23.54 3.21 -18.86
CA ALA A 127 22.54 2.23 -18.48
C ALA A 127 22.96 1.40 -17.26
N ALA A 128 24.24 1.02 -17.17
CA ALA A 128 24.76 0.30 -16.01
C ALA A 128 24.68 1.15 -14.73
N GLU A 129 25.04 2.43 -14.79
CA GLU A 129 24.93 3.36 -13.65
C GLU A 129 23.46 3.57 -13.24
N ILE A 130 22.55 3.74 -14.21
CA ILE A 130 21.10 3.88 -13.99
C ILE A 130 20.54 2.63 -13.30
N LEU A 131 20.95 1.42 -13.72
CA LEU A 131 20.52 0.18 -13.10
C LEU A 131 21.08 0.00 -11.68
N ALA A 132 22.31 0.45 -11.41
CA ALA A 132 22.86 0.45 -10.06
C ALA A 132 22.09 1.43 -9.14
N ALA A 133 21.71 2.60 -9.66
CA ALA A 133 20.86 3.55 -8.93
C ALA A 133 19.45 3.00 -8.64
N LEU A 134 18.89 2.20 -9.55
CA LEU A 134 17.63 1.51 -9.31
C LEU A 134 17.71 0.57 -8.12
N ASP A 135 18.78 -0.22 -7.99
CA ASP A 135 18.96 -1.12 -6.86
C ASP A 135 18.96 -0.35 -5.54
N GLY A 136 19.67 0.75 -5.47
CA GLY A 136 19.65 1.62 -4.29
C GLY A 136 18.27 2.28 -4.05
N THR A 137 17.54 2.62 -5.11
CA THR A 137 16.16 3.13 -4.97
C THR A 137 15.22 2.06 -4.43
N LEU A 138 15.38 0.80 -4.86
CA LEU A 138 14.62 -0.34 -4.36
C LEU A 138 14.92 -0.61 -2.89
N ASP A 139 16.18 -0.47 -2.46
CA ASP A 139 16.54 -0.62 -1.05
C ASP A 139 15.87 0.46 -0.19
N ASP A 140 15.93 1.73 -0.60
CA ASP A 140 15.26 2.84 0.07
C ASP A 140 13.74 2.63 0.12
N PHE A 141 13.17 2.10 -0.97
CA PHE A 141 11.75 1.82 -1.10
C PHE A 141 11.30 0.70 -0.14
N ILE A 142 12.09 -0.35 0.02
CA ILE A 142 11.81 -1.44 0.96
C ILE A 142 11.89 -0.93 2.41
N VAL A 143 12.90 -0.11 2.73
CA VAL A 143 13.04 0.52 4.04
C VAL A 143 11.83 1.40 4.37
N ALA A 144 11.34 2.19 3.40
CA ALA A 144 10.13 2.99 3.57
C ALA A 144 8.90 2.11 3.86
N ARG A 145 8.72 1.00 3.12
CA ARG A 145 7.64 0.02 3.36
C ARG A 145 7.72 -0.64 4.74
N GLU A 146 8.92 -0.94 5.21
CA GLU A 146 9.15 -1.53 6.53
C GLU A 146 8.86 -0.53 7.65
N THR A 147 9.30 0.72 7.48
CA THR A 147 9.06 1.79 8.46
C THR A 147 7.57 2.06 8.63
N GLU A 148 6.84 2.22 7.52
CA GLU A 148 5.39 2.41 7.54
C GLU A 148 4.68 1.15 8.07
N GLY A 149 5.14 -0.04 7.71
CA GLY A 149 4.62 -1.30 8.22
C GLY A 149 4.73 -1.43 9.74
N GLN A 150 5.81 -0.92 10.35
CA GLN A 150 5.95 -0.89 11.81
C GLN A 150 4.97 0.08 12.46
N ALA A 151 4.71 1.24 11.84
CA ALA A 151 3.71 2.19 12.32
C ALA A 151 2.30 1.57 12.26
N LEU A 152 1.94 0.92 11.16
CA LEU A 152 0.67 0.20 11.01
C LEU A 152 0.52 -0.89 12.07
N LYS A 153 1.58 -1.67 12.33
CA LYS A 153 1.60 -2.69 13.37
C LYS A 153 1.30 -2.10 14.74
N ALA A 154 1.98 -1.03 15.13
CA ALA A 154 1.76 -0.37 16.41
C ALA A 154 0.31 0.14 16.57
N MET A 155 -0.26 0.67 15.49
CA MET A 155 -1.66 1.10 15.47
C MET A 155 -2.63 -0.06 15.67
N ILE A 156 -2.38 -1.22 15.06
CA ILE A 156 -3.20 -2.42 15.25
C ILE A 156 -3.06 -2.94 16.68
N GLU A 157 -1.84 -3.03 17.22
CA GLU A 157 -1.59 -3.49 18.59
C GLU A 157 -2.33 -2.62 19.61
N GLN A 158 -2.33 -1.29 19.44
CA GLN A 158 -3.10 -0.38 20.29
C GLN A 158 -4.62 -0.64 20.24
N ARG A 159 -5.18 -0.97 19.06
CA ARG A 159 -6.61 -1.30 18.93
C ARG A 159 -6.94 -2.66 19.52
N LEU A 160 -6.03 -3.62 19.45
CA LEU A 160 -6.18 -4.92 20.11
C LEU A 160 -6.22 -4.78 21.64
N GLU A 161 -5.43 -3.87 22.21
CA GLU A 161 -5.52 -3.51 23.62
C GLU A 161 -6.90 -2.93 23.97
N GLY A 162 -7.44 -2.05 23.11
CA GLY A 162 -8.79 -1.53 23.24
C GLY A 162 -9.85 -2.63 23.19
N VAL A 163 -9.74 -3.57 22.24
CA VAL A 163 -10.64 -4.74 22.17
C VAL A 163 -10.58 -5.55 23.47
N SER A 164 -9.39 -5.82 23.99
CA SER A 164 -9.22 -6.55 25.25
C SER A 164 -9.85 -5.82 26.44
N ALA A 165 -9.72 -4.50 26.48
CA ALA A 165 -10.33 -3.67 27.52
C ALA A 165 -11.87 -3.72 27.48
N GLU A 166 -12.47 -3.59 26.28
CA GLU A 166 -13.93 -3.70 26.12
C GLU A 166 -14.45 -5.11 26.46
N VAL A 167 -13.73 -6.16 26.07
CA VAL A 167 -14.06 -7.56 26.46
C VAL A 167 -14.04 -7.72 27.98
N ALA A 168 -13.03 -7.22 28.66
CA ALA A 168 -12.92 -7.26 30.11
C ALA A 168 -14.05 -6.48 30.80
N LYS A 169 -14.40 -5.30 30.26
CA LYS A 169 -15.50 -4.47 30.75
C LYS A 169 -16.85 -5.19 30.64
N VAL A 170 -17.15 -5.79 29.49
CA VAL A 170 -18.40 -6.57 29.31
C VAL A 170 -18.42 -7.75 30.30
N ARG A 171 -17.31 -8.50 30.42
CA ARG A 171 -17.21 -9.65 31.33
C ARG A 171 -17.48 -9.25 32.77
N ALA A 172 -16.99 -8.09 33.22
CA ALA A 172 -17.20 -7.57 34.56
C ALA A 172 -18.67 -7.15 34.82
N HIS A 173 -19.37 -6.64 33.78
CA HIS A 173 -20.75 -6.18 33.90
C HIS A 173 -21.80 -7.31 33.78
N MET A 174 -21.47 -8.46 33.21
CA MET A 174 -22.43 -9.54 32.98
C MET A 174 -23.17 -10.00 34.26
N PRO A 175 -22.54 -10.15 35.45
CA PRO A 175 -23.26 -10.52 36.66
C PRO A 175 -24.37 -9.51 37.06
N GLU A 176 -24.10 -8.22 36.92
CA GLU A 176 -25.08 -7.14 37.20
C GLU A 176 -26.22 -7.14 36.20
N VAL A 177 -25.92 -7.39 34.91
CA VAL A 177 -26.91 -7.51 33.83
C VAL A 177 -27.87 -8.67 34.09
N LEU A 178 -27.34 -9.82 34.51
CA LEU A 178 -28.12 -10.99 34.88
C LEU A 178 -29.04 -10.71 36.08
N GLN A 179 -28.51 -10.05 37.11
CA GLN A 179 -29.29 -9.69 38.30
C GLN A 179 -30.41 -8.69 37.96
N TRP A 180 -30.08 -7.64 37.20
CA TRP A 180 -31.06 -6.64 36.74
C TRP A 180 -32.17 -7.29 35.90
N GLN A 181 -31.84 -8.21 35.01
CA GLN A 181 -32.82 -8.88 34.18
C GLN A 181 -33.75 -9.78 35.01
N ARG A 182 -33.21 -10.45 36.02
CA ARG A 182 -34.00 -11.24 36.99
C ARG A 182 -35.00 -10.36 37.73
N GLU A 183 -34.54 -9.25 38.30
CA GLU A 183 -35.39 -8.29 39.03
C GLU A 183 -36.50 -7.73 38.14
N ARG A 184 -36.17 -7.36 36.90
CA ARG A 184 -37.12 -6.86 35.91
C ARG A 184 -38.20 -7.91 35.55
N LEU A 185 -37.82 -9.17 35.43
CA LEU A 185 -38.79 -10.25 35.15
C LEU A 185 -39.72 -10.43 36.30
N VAL A 186 -39.21 -10.51 37.53
CA VAL A 186 -40.02 -10.64 38.76
C VAL A 186 -41.03 -9.48 38.87
N ALA A 187 -40.54 -8.23 38.71
CA ALA A 187 -41.39 -7.05 38.77
C ALA A 187 -42.53 -7.08 37.72
N LYS A 188 -42.26 -7.50 36.51
CA LYS A 188 -43.28 -7.64 35.45
C LYS A 188 -44.32 -8.73 35.76
N LEU A 189 -43.92 -9.82 36.41
CA LEU A 189 -44.85 -10.88 36.81
C LEU A 189 -45.75 -10.41 37.96
N GLU A 190 -45.19 -9.65 38.91
CA GLU A 190 -45.97 -9.03 39.99
C GLU A 190 -46.97 -8.02 39.43
N GLU A 191 -46.57 -7.15 38.52
CA GLU A 191 -47.46 -6.17 37.85
C GLU A 191 -48.62 -6.85 37.08
N ALA A 192 -48.32 -8.00 36.47
CA ALA A 192 -49.33 -8.76 35.71
C ALA A 192 -50.23 -9.63 36.62
N GLU A 193 -50.08 -9.60 37.94
CA GLU A 193 -50.80 -10.44 38.92
C GLU A 193 -50.73 -11.97 38.64
N VAL A 194 -49.65 -12.38 37.94
CA VAL A 194 -49.46 -13.80 37.58
C VAL A 194 -48.73 -14.51 38.70
N GLN A 195 -49.43 -15.41 39.40
CA GLN A 195 -48.82 -16.35 40.33
C GLN A 195 -48.21 -17.51 39.53
N LEU A 196 -46.87 -17.45 39.30
CA LEU A 196 -46.13 -18.57 38.75
C LEU A 196 -45.64 -19.50 39.87
N GLU A 197 -45.70 -20.81 39.64
CA GLU A 197 -44.98 -21.76 40.46
C GLU A 197 -43.47 -21.45 40.39
N ASN A 198 -42.77 -21.45 41.50
CA ASN A 198 -41.31 -21.15 41.60
C ASN A 198 -40.50 -21.92 40.57
N THR A 199 -40.84 -23.18 40.31
CA THR A 199 -40.15 -24.04 39.33
C THR A 199 -40.25 -23.46 37.87
N ARG A 200 -41.39 -22.89 37.52
CA ARG A 200 -41.60 -22.31 36.17
C ARG A 200 -40.87 -20.97 36.00
N LEU A 201 -40.79 -20.17 37.05
CA LEU A 201 -40.00 -18.95 37.08
C LEU A 201 -38.53 -19.26 36.93
N GLU A 202 -37.98 -20.26 37.63
CA GLU A 202 -36.60 -20.67 37.50
C GLU A 202 -36.26 -21.20 36.10
N GLN A 203 -37.14 -21.97 35.47
CA GLN A 203 -37.00 -22.42 34.08
C GLN A 203 -36.92 -21.24 33.08
N GLU A 204 -37.80 -20.26 33.19
CA GLU A 204 -37.76 -19.06 32.34
C GLU A 204 -36.48 -18.25 32.56
N LEU A 205 -35.97 -18.12 33.80
CA LEU A 205 -34.74 -17.46 34.13
C LEU A 205 -33.53 -18.18 33.50
N VAL A 206 -33.50 -19.52 33.53
CA VAL A 206 -32.44 -20.31 32.88
C VAL A 206 -32.49 -20.11 31.36
N LEU A 207 -33.63 -20.15 30.74
CA LEU A 207 -33.76 -19.91 29.29
C LEU A 207 -33.35 -18.50 28.90
N MET A 208 -33.67 -17.50 29.71
CA MET A 208 -33.21 -16.14 29.51
C MET A 208 -31.69 -16.01 29.66
N ALA A 209 -31.12 -16.58 30.74
CA ALA A 209 -29.69 -16.57 30.95
C ALA A 209 -28.94 -17.15 29.76
N GLN A 210 -29.43 -18.26 29.19
CA GLN A 210 -28.83 -18.86 27.99
C GLN A 210 -28.89 -17.94 26.76
N ARG A 211 -30.00 -17.17 26.58
CA ARG A 211 -30.16 -16.25 25.44
C ARG A 211 -29.21 -15.05 25.49
N ILE A 212 -28.90 -14.59 26.69
CA ILE A 212 -28.01 -13.42 26.91
C ILE A 212 -26.59 -13.80 27.27
N ASP A 213 -26.31 -15.12 27.31
CA ASP A 213 -24.94 -15.60 27.56
C ASP A 213 -24.04 -15.20 26.40
N VAL A 214 -23.00 -14.44 26.73
CA VAL A 214 -22.00 -13.92 25.81
C VAL A 214 -20.60 -14.43 26.16
N ALA A 215 -20.48 -15.39 27.07
CA ALA A 215 -19.20 -15.89 27.56
C ALA A 215 -18.37 -16.48 26.40
N GLU A 216 -19.00 -17.24 25.51
CA GLU A 216 -18.37 -17.84 24.35
C GLU A 216 -17.82 -16.78 23.38
N GLU A 217 -18.60 -15.74 23.09
CA GLU A 217 -18.18 -14.63 22.23
C GLU A 217 -16.98 -13.87 22.83
N LEU A 218 -17.00 -13.63 24.12
CA LEU A 218 -15.89 -12.99 24.83
C LEU A 218 -14.62 -13.85 24.81
N ASP A 219 -14.74 -15.14 25.04
CA ASP A 219 -13.61 -16.08 24.99
C ASP A 219 -13.02 -16.16 23.57
N ARG A 220 -13.88 -16.17 22.55
CA ARG A 220 -13.46 -16.16 21.14
C ARG A 220 -12.77 -14.84 20.77
N LEU A 221 -13.29 -13.69 21.20
CA LEU A 221 -12.65 -12.40 21.00
C LEU A 221 -11.25 -12.36 21.62
N GLU A 222 -11.06 -12.87 22.85
CA GLU A 222 -9.75 -12.97 23.48
C GLU A 222 -8.79 -13.91 22.71
N ALA A 223 -9.31 -15.04 22.22
CA ALA A 223 -8.53 -15.96 21.41
C ALA A 223 -8.09 -15.31 20.09
N HIS A 224 -8.97 -14.54 19.44
CA HIS A 224 -8.68 -13.79 18.22
C HIS A 224 -7.64 -12.69 18.45
N VAL A 225 -7.69 -11.99 19.59
CA VAL A 225 -6.64 -11.03 19.98
C VAL A 225 -5.28 -11.72 20.04
N LYS A 226 -5.19 -12.84 20.77
CA LYS A 226 -3.92 -13.61 20.91
C LYS A 226 -3.40 -14.10 19.56
N GLU A 227 -4.28 -14.64 18.72
CA GLU A 227 -3.87 -15.12 17.38
C GLU A 227 -3.44 -13.96 16.48
N THR A 228 -4.10 -12.79 16.56
CA THR A 228 -3.70 -11.61 15.79
C THR A 228 -2.29 -11.15 16.18
N TYR A 229 -1.95 -11.11 17.47
CA TYR A 229 -0.59 -10.84 17.93
C TYR A 229 0.43 -11.87 17.40
N ASN A 230 0.06 -13.15 17.32
CA ASN A 230 0.92 -14.19 16.76
C ASN A 230 1.16 -13.98 15.26
N ILE A 231 0.12 -13.59 14.51
CA ILE A 231 0.21 -13.28 13.09
C ILE A 231 1.13 -12.07 12.87
N LEU A 232 1.00 -11.01 13.68
CA LEU A 232 1.83 -9.81 13.60
C LEU A 232 3.33 -10.04 13.86
N LYS A 233 3.70 -11.17 14.49
CA LYS A 233 5.11 -11.56 14.73
C LYS A 233 5.73 -12.34 13.57
N LYS A 234 4.95 -12.82 12.62
CA LYS A 234 5.44 -13.63 11.50
C LYS A 234 6.28 -12.80 10.52
N LYS A 235 7.20 -13.49 9.83
CA LYS A 235 8.08 -12.86 8.82
C LYS A 235 7.55 -12.99 7.38
N GLU A 236 6.46 -13.69 7.19
CA GLU A 236 5.77 -13.89 5.91
C GLU A 236 4.70 -12.82 5.66
N ALA A 237 4.17 -12.74 4.44
CA ALA A 237 3.04 -11.88 4.10
C ALA A 237 1.79 -12.28 4.90
N VAL A 238 1.28 -11.34 5.71
CA VAL A 238 0.23 -11.62 6.71
C VAL A 238 -1.12 -10.95 6.40
N GLY A 239 -1.18 -10.03 5.46
CA GLY A 239 -2.36 -9.20 5.19
C GLY A 239 -3.66 -10.00 5.03
N ARG A 240 -3.66 -11.12 4.28
CA ARG A 240 -4.86 -11.97 4.11
C ARG A 240 -5.30 -12.65 5.41
N ARG A 241 -4.35 -13.06 6.24
CA ARG A 241 -4.66 -13.70 7.53
C ARG A 241 -5.25 -12.70 8.50
N LEU A 242 -4.72 -11.48 8.52
CA LEU A 242 -5.24 -10.38 9.32
C LEU A 242 -6.66 -10.00 8.86
N ASP A 243 -6.91 -9.91 7.55
CA ASP A 243 -8.26 -9.63 7.02
C ASP A 243 -9.26 -10.71 7.43
N PHE A 244 -8.89 -12.00 7.40
CA PHE A 244 -9.71 -13.08 7.92
C PHE A 244 -9.99 -12.91 9.41
N MET A 245 -8.99 -12.55 10.21
CA MET A 245 -9.19 -12.29 11.65
C MET A 245 -10.19 -11.15 11.88
N MET A 246 -10.18 -10.09 11.07
CA MET A 246 -11.16 -9.00 11.17
C MET A 246 -12.59 -9.48 10.88
N GLN A 247 -12.76 -10.44 9.99
CA GLN A 247 -14.08 -11.05 9.73
C GLN A 247 -14.56 -11.83 10.96
N GLU A 248 -13.69 -12.61 11.61
CA GLU A 248 -14.05 -13.34 12.84
C GLU A 248 -14.36 -12.36 13.99
N PHE A 249 -13.54 -11.32 14.19
CA PHE A 249 -13.85 -10.27 15.18
C PHE A 249 -15.23 -9.63 14.94
N ASN A 250 -15.55 -9.30 13.69
CA ASN A 250 -16.85 -8.73 13.32
C ASN A 250 -18.00 -9.69 13.61
N ARG A 251 -17.81 -10.98 13.34
CA ARG A 251 -18.80 -12.02 13.63
C ARG A 251 -19.13 -12.08 15.12
N GLU A 252 -18.10 -12.20 15.98
CA GLU A 252 -18.29 -12.30 17.42
C GLU A 252 -18.89 -10.99 18.00
N SER A 253 -18.46 -9.83 17.51
CA SER A 253 -19.00 -8.52 17.92
C SER A 253 -20.48 -8.34 17.51
N ASN A 254 -20.88 -8.87 16.34
CA ASN A 254 -22.28 -8.85 15.90
C ASN A 254 -23.13 -9.75 16.79
N THR A 255 -22.64 -10.93 17.15
CA THR A 255 -23.35 -11.86 18.04
C THR A 255 -23.48 -11.26 19.43
N LEU A 256 -22.41 -10.65 19.98
CA LEU A 256 -22.44 -9.91 21.22
C LEU A 256 -23.51 -8.80 21.21
N ALA A 257 -23.53 -7.98 20.15
CA ALA A 257 -24.51 -6.92 20.00
C ALA A 257 -25.94 -7.45 19.94
N SER A 258 -26.20 -8.56 19.26
CA SER A 258 -27.53 -9.17 19.14
C SER A 258 -28.05 -9.79 20.44
N LYS A 259 -27.16 -10.26 21.30
CA LYS A 259 -27.47 -10.81 22.63
C LYS A 259 -27.56 -9.73 23.71
N SER A 260 -27.15 -8.50 23.41
CA SER A 260 -27.14 -7.39 24.38
C SER A 260 -28.57 -6.93 24.71
N ILE A 261 -28.85 -6.85 26.00
CA ILE A 261 -30.13 -6.33 26.56
C ILE A 261 -29.90 -5.08 27.43
N ASN A 262 -28.65 -4.68 27.63
CA ASN A 262 -28.23 -3.57 28.49
C ASN A 262 -27.47 -2.54 27.65
N ALA A 263 -27.69 -1.24 27.96
CA ALA A 263 -27.07 -0.14 27.21
C ALA A 263 -25.54 -0.16 27.27
N GLU A 264 -24.93 -0.53 28.41
CA GLU A 264 -23.47 -0.58 28.57
C GLU A 264 -22.83 -1.66 27.71
N VAL A 265 -23.44 -2.87 27.69
CA VAL A 265 -22.98 -3.97 26.82
C VAL A 265 -23.17 -3.60 25.34
N THR A 266 -24.27 -2.92 25.00
CA THR A 266 -24.50 -2.41 23.64
C THR A 266 -23.44 -1.39 23.24
N ASN A 267 -23.10 -0.44 24.12
CA ASN A 267 -22.06 0.55 23.86
C ASN A 267 -20.68 -0.11 23.67
N SER A 268 -20.32 -1.09 24.49
CA SER A 268 -19.10 -1.86 24.33
C SER A 268 -19.08 -2.63 23.00
N ALA A 269 -20.20 -3.22 22.57
CA ALA A 269 -20.30 -3.89 21.29
C ALA A 269 -20.14 -2.91 20.10
N ILE A 270 -20.63 -1.68 20.21
CA ILE A 270 -20.43 -0.62 19.21
C ILE A 270 -18.96 -0.22 19.19
N GLU A 271 -18.32 0.00 20.34
CA GLU A 271 -16.90 0.36 20.42
C GLU A 271 -15.99 -0.74 19.84
N LEU A 272 -16.29 -2.01 20.13
CA LEU A 272 -15.60 -3.15 19.50
C LEU A 272 -15.69 -3.06 17.97
N LYS A 273 -16.85 -2.76 17.41
CA LYS A 273 -17.02 -2.61 15.95
C LYS A 273 -16.20 -1.46 15.38
N VAL A 274 -16.13 -0.32 16.09
CA VAL A 274 -15.31 0.83 15.69
C VAL A 274 -13.84 0.44 15.66
N LEU A 275 -13.34 -0.20 16.71
CA LEU A 275 -11.94 -0.66 16.81
C LEU A 275 -11.60 -1.67 15.70
N ILE A 276 -12.51 -2.60 15.43
CA ILE A 276 -12.34 -3.62 14.38
C ILE A 276 -12.29 -2.98 12.99
N GLU A 277 -13.18 -2.03 12.69
CA GLU A 277 -13.17 -1.36 11.39
C GLU A 277 -11.90 -0.50 11.21
N GLN A 278 -11.46 0.22 12.25
CA GLN A 278 -10.19 0.93 12.24
C GLN A 278 -9.01 0.00 11.95
N MET A 279 -8.95 -1.20 12.58
CA MET A 279 -7.92 -2.19 12.27
C MET A 279 -8.02 -2.69 10.83
N ARG A 280 -9.22 -2.95 10.33
CA ARG A 280 -9.47 -3.46 8.99
C ARG A 280 -8.98 -2.48 7.91
N GLU A 281 -9.23 -1.18 8.09
CA GLU A 281 -8.71 -0.14 7.19
C GLU A 281 -7.18 -0.14 7.12
N GLN A 282 -6.50 -0.28 8.26
CA GLN A 282 -5.04 -0.32 8.29
C GLN A 282 -4.48 -1.62 7.67
N ILE A 283 -5.14 -2.75 7.93
CA ILE A 283 -4.76 -4.07 7.40
C ILE A 283 -4.83 -4.11 5.87
N GLN A 284 -5.72 -3.33 5.24
CA GLN A 284 -5.77 -3.22 3.78
C GLN A 284 -4.46 -2.75 3.15
N ASN A 285 -3.62 -2.04 3.90
CA ASN A 285 -2.32 -1.55 3.44
C ASN A 285 -1.16 -2.49 3.83
N ILE A 286 -1.42 -3.62 4.47
CA ILE A 286 -0.39 -4.58 4.89
C ILE A 286 -0.20 -5.69 3.84
N GLU A 287 1.08 -5.92 3.50
CA GLU A 287 1.50 -7.03 2.65
C GLU A 287 1.40 -8.38 3.35
#